data_6e916153f2e71b29e2677479e302a293
#
_entry.id   6e916153f2e71b29e2677479e302a293
#
_cell.length_a   1.000
_cell.length_b   1.000
_cell.length_c   1.000
_cell.angle_alpha   90.00
_cell.angle_beta   90.00
_cell.angle_gamma   90.00
#
_symmetry.space_group_name_H-M   'P 1'
#
loop_
_entity.id
_entity.type
_entity.pdbx_description
1 polymer ?
#
loop_
_entity_poly.entity_id
_entity_poly.type
_entity_poly.pdbx_seq_one_letter_code
_entity_poly.pdbx_strand_id
1 'polypeptide(L)'
;MTQNASNLCWLDMEMTGLDPERERIIEVAMIITDSDLNVLAQSEVYVVHQSDELLDGMDAWNTATHGRTGLTQRVRESRLTEAEVEQKLLDFIAQWIPEKATPMCGNSIHQDRRFMVKYMPCLEAYFHYRNLDVSTLKELAKRWNPPVAKGVVKRGSHQALDDILESIEEMRYYRENFLKLPEAV
;
A
#
# COMPACT_ATOMS: atom_id res chain seq x y z
N MET A 1 -3.36 -13.11 19.66
CA MET A 1 -4.58 -12.90 18.87
C MET A 1 -4.73 -14.06 17.91
N THR A 2 -5.94 -14.43 17.50
CA THR A 2 -6.13 -15.55 16.57
C THR A 2 -6.09 -15.01 15.16
N GLN A 3 -5.24 -15.58 14.30
CA GLN A 3 -5.21 -15.27 12.87
C GLN A 3 -6.58 -15.55 12.22
N ASN A 4 -6.94 -14.76 11.21
CA ASN A 4 -8.14 -14.98 10.41
C ASN A 4 -7.81 -14.90 8.92
N ALA A 5 -8.10 -15.97 8.19
CA ALA A 5 -7.84 -16.06 6.75
C ALA A 5 -8.74 -15.13 5.90
N SER A 6 -9.82 -14.59 6.47
CA SER A 6 -10.70 -13.63 5.81
C SER A 6 -10.25 -12.18 5.96
N ASN A 7 -9.24 -11.91 6.79
CA ASN A 7 -8.69 -10.57 6.94
C ASN A 7 -7.95 -10.16 5.66
N LEU A 8 -7.93 -8.85 5.40
CA LEU A 8 -7.26 -8.25 4.26
C LEU A 8 -6.05 -7.44 4.74
N CYS A 9 -4.94 -7.55 4.02
CA CYS A 9 -3.76 -6.73 4.26
C CYS A 9 -3.64 -5.68 3.17
N TRP A 10 -3.77 -4.42 3.57
CA TRP A 10 -3.60 -3.23 2.76
C TRP A 10 -2.18 -2.72 2.92
N LEU A 11 -1.58 -2.30 1.81
CA LEU A 11 -0.20 -1.84 1.79
C LEU A 11 -0.06 -0.68 0.82
N ASP A 12 0.87 0.21 1.13
CA ASP A 12 1.32 1.27 0.23
C ASP A 12 2.81 1.53 0.47
N MET A 13 3.51 1.86 -0.60
CA MET A 13 4.94 2.17 -0.58
C MET A 13 5.22 3.49 -1.28
N GLU A 14 6.11 4.29 -0.69
CA GLU A 14 6.78 5.36 -1.40
C GLU A 14 8.13 4.87 -1.92
N MET A 15 8.46 5.24 -3.14
CA MET A 15 9.69 4.84 -3.81
C MET A 15 10.41 6.07 -4.37
N THR A 16 11.68 5.93 -4.70
CA THR A 16 12.45 7.00 -5.38
C THR A 16 12.03 7.22 -6.83
N GLY A 17 11.22 6.31 -7.39
CA GLY A 17 10.65 6.36 -8.73
C GLY A 17 9.90 5.07 -9.05
N LEU A 18 9.58 4.82 -10.32
CA LEU A 18 8.67 3.73 -10.73
C LEU A 18 9.38 2.52 -11.35
N ASP A 19 10.68 2.57 -11.58
CA ASP A 19 11.45 1.47 -12.16
C ASP A 19 12.20 0.69 -11.08
N PRO A 20 11.75 -0.53 -10.70
CA PRO A 20 12.40 -1.31 -9.65
C PRO A 20 13.83 -1.75 -9.99
N GLU A 21 14.28 -1.63 -11.27
CA GLU A 21 15.67 -1.93 -11.62
C GLU A 21 16.65 -0.83 -11.19
N ARG A 22 16.15 0.39 -10.97
CA ARG A 22 16.97 1.56 -10.68
C ARG A 22 16.61 2.22 -9.37
N GLU A 23 15.35 2.09 -8.97
CA GLU A 23 14.75 2.81 -7.86
C GLU A 23 14.58 1.90 -6.63
N ARG A 24 14.34 2.48 -5.47
CA ARG A 24 14.28 1.78 -4.18
C ARG A 24 13.08 2.20 -3.35
N ILE A 25 12.69 1.33 -2.43
CA ILE A 25 11.67 1.60 -1.41
C ILE A 25 12.24 2.59 -0.39
N ILE A 26 11.46 3.62 -0.04
CA ILE A 26 11.85 4.63 0.96
C ILE A 26 10.87 4.74 2.13
N GLU A 27 9.60 4.38 1.93
CA GLU A 27 8.61 4.29 3.01
C GLU A 27 7.64 3.16 2.73
N VAL A 28 7.15 2.50 3.77
CA VAL A 28 6.13 1.46 3.67
C VAL A 28 5.32 1.37 4.95
N ALA A 29 4.02 1.09 4.81
CA ALA A 29 3.12 0.79 5.91
C ALA A 29 2.11 -0.29 5.52
N MET A 30 1.47 -0.88 6.53
CA MET A 30 0.39 -1.86 6.37
C MET A 30 -0.79 -1.54 7.30
N ILE A 31 -1.99 -1.85 6.81
CA ILE A 31 -3.22 -1.86 7.61
C ILE A 31 -3.90 -3.21 7.41
N ILE A 32 -4.36 -3.81 8.51
CA ILE A 32 -5.19 -5.00 8.48
C ILE A 32 -6.64 -4.59 8.67
N THR A 33 -7.52 -5.10 7.80
CA THR A 33 -8.98 -4.99 7.96
C THR A 33 -9.61 -6.37 8.05
N ASP A 34 -10.83 -6.44 8.57
CA ASP A 34 -11.69 -7.58 8.32
C ASP A 34 -12.25 -7.54 6.88
N SER A 35 -13.09 -8.53 6.52
CA SER A 35 -13.75 -8.59 5.20
C SER A 35 -14.76 -7.46 4.97
N ASP A 36 -15.22 -6.80 6.02
CA ASP A 36 -16.15 -5.67 5.99
C ASP A 36 -15.44 -4.32 5.91
N LEU A 37 -14.12 -4.36 5.79
CA LEU A 37 -13.22 -3.20 5.70
C LEU A 37 -13.08 -2.42 7.03
N ASN A 38 -13.45 -3.01 8.18
CA ASN A 38 -13.17 -2.40 9.48
C ASN A 38 -11.68 -2.57 9.81
N VAL A 39 -11.03 -1.47 10.18
CA VAL A 39 -9.61 -1.48 10.56
C VAL A 39 -9.43 -2.24 11.87
N LEU A 40 -8.59 -3.26 11.86
CA LEU A 40 -8.25 -4.09 13.01
C LEU A 40 -6.90 -3.72 13.61
N ALA A 41 -5.92 -3.38 12.75
CA ALA A 41 -4.58 -3.02 13.17
C ALA A 41 -3.88 -2.16 12.11
N GLN A 42 -2.88 -1.40 12.56
CA GLN A 42 -1.99 -0.61 11.72
C GLN A 42 -0.55 -0.92 12.13
N SER A 43 0.34 -1.07 11.16
CA SER A 43 1.78 -1.14 11.42
C SER A 43 2.32 0.24 11.79
N GLU A 44 3.55 0.29 12.28
CA GLU A 44 4.33 1.52 12.19
C GLU A 44 4.58 1.88 10.72
N VAL A 45 4.84 3.16 10.48
CA VAL A 45 5.36 3.62 9.19
C VAL A 45 6.87 3.42 9.22
N TYR A 46 7.36 2.54 8.35
CA TYR A 46 8.79 2.25 8.27
C TYR A 46 9.44 3.06 7.16
N VAL A 47 10.44 3.83 7.53
CA VAL A 47 11.28 4.59 6.59
C VAL A 47 12.57 3.84 6.37
N VAL A 48 12.85 3.46 5.13
CA VAL A 48 14.05 2.72 4.74
C VAL A 48 15.17 3.69 4.41
N HIS A 49 16.36 3.44 4.96
CA HIS A 49 17.54 4.23 4.62
C HIS A 49 17.97 3.99 3.16
N GLN A 50 18.28 5.06 2.46
CA GLN A 50 18.89 5.02 1.14
C GLN A 50 20.05 6.02 1.04
N SER A 51 20.98 5.78 0.12
CA SER A 51 22.14 6.65 -0.05
C SER A 51 21.77 8.03 -0.59
N ASP A 52 22.59 9.04 -0.28
CA ASP A 52 22.42 10.39 -0.81
C ASP A 52 22.47 10.40 -2.35
N GLU A 53 23.34 9.57 -2.94
CA GLU A 53 23.45 9.45 -4.40
C GLU A 53 22.11 9.02 -5.04
N LEU A 54 21.42 8.07 -4.43
CA LEU A 54 20.12 7.60 -4.91
C LEU A 54 19.05 8.69 -4.75
N LEU A 55 19.01 9.35 -3.59
CA LEU A 55 18.03 10.41 -3.31
C LEU A 55 18.23 11.64 -4.19
N ASP A 56 19.49 12.02 -4.44
CA ASP A 56 19.83 13.15 -5.31
C ASP A 56 19.59 12.81 -6.80
N GLY A 57 19.54 11.53 -7.15
CA GLY A 57 19.21 11.02 -8.48
C GLY A 57 17.72 10.94 -8.81
N MET A 58 16.83 11.18 -7.86
CA MET A 58 15.37 11.18 -8.10
C MET A 58 14.96 12.19 -9.17
N ASP A 59 13.91 11.86 -9.94
CA ASP A 59 13.32 12.82 -10.87
C ASP A 59 12.71 14.04 -10.15
N ALA A 60 12.37 15.07 -10.93
CA ALA A 60 11.89 16.36 -10.39
C ALA A 60 10.59 16.21 -9.59
N TRP A 61 9.70 15.28 -9.99
CA TRP A 61 8.43 15.07 -9.29
C TRP A 61 8.65 14.40 -7.93
N ASN A 62 9.44 13.31 -7.87
CA ASN A 62 9.77 12.60 -6.64
C ASN A 62 10.56 13.49 -5.69
N THR A 63 11.56 14.22 -6.18
CA THR A 63 12.33 15.21 -5.40
C THR A 63 11.41 16.25 -4.75
N ALA A 64 10.50 16.85 -5.53
CA ALA A 64 9.58 17.87 -5.01
C ALA A 64 8.56 17.29 -4.01
N THR A 65 8.00 16.12 -4.30
CA THR A 65 6.96 15.48 -3.49
C THR A 65 7.53 15.01 -2.15
N HIS A 66 8.61 14.23 -2.17
CA HIS A 66 9.24 13.70 -0.96
C HIS A 66 9.97 14.78 -0.14
N GLY A 67 10.45 15.84 -0.81
CA GLY A 67 10.97 17.02 -0.12
C GLY A 67 9.89 17.78 0.65
N ARG A 68 8.72 17.99 0.02
CA ARG A 68 7.58 18.68 0.65
C ARG A 68 7.01 17.93 1.86
N THR A 69 6.94 16.61 1.80
CA THR A 69 6.45 15.77 2.92
C THR A 69 7.51 15.54 3.99
N GLY A 70 8.76 15.98 3.76
CA GLY A 70 9.88 15.73 4.67
C GLY A 70 10.41 14.28 4.61
N LEU A 71 9.90 13.45 3.69
CA LEU A 71 10.30 12.05 3.58
C LEU A 71 11.77 11.91 3.22
N THR A 72 12.30 12.71 2.29
CA THR A 72 13.72 12.68 1.90
C THR A 72 14.64 12.83 3.12
N GLN A 73 14.32 13.75 4.03
CA GLN A 73 15.11 13.95 5.25
C GLN A 73 14.98 12.75 6.19
N ARG A 74 13.78 12.21 6.38
CA ARG A 74 13.56 11.01 7.21
C ARG A 74 14.31 9.79 6.68
N VAL A 75 14.41 9.64 5.35
CA VAL A 75 15.16 8.56 4.69
C VAL A 75 16.67 8.68 4.99
N ARG A 76 17.24 9.89 4.93
CA ARG A 76 18.64 10.14 5.29
C ARG A 76 18.94 9.83 6.76
N GLU A 77 18.02 10.15 7.65
CA GLU A 77 18.15 9.93 9.10
C GLU A 77 17.85 8.51 9.54
N SER A 78 17.09 7.76 8.74
CA SER A 78 16.79 6.37 9.02
C SER A 78 18.05 5.50 9.04
N ARG A 79 17.99 4.43 9.82
CA ARG A 79 19.03 3.39 9.88
C ARG A 79 18.49 2.02 9.49
N LEU A 80 17.20 1.92 9.16
CA LEU A 80 16.57 0.66 8.81
C LEU A 80 16.90 0.30 7.36
N THR A 81 17.32 -0.93 7.16
CA THR A 81 17.49 -1.54 5.85
C THR A 81 16.19 -2.12 5.34
N GLU A 82 16.09 -2.39 4.03
CA GLU A 82 14.94 -3.08 3.44
C GLU A 82 14.68 -4.44 4.10
N ALA A 83 15.73 -5.20 4.40
CA ALA A 83 15.61 -6.51 5.04
C ALA A 83 15.06 -6.43 6.48
N GLU A 84 15.48 -5.43 7.25
CA GLU A 84 14.97 -5.21 8.62
C GLU A 84 13.50 -4.79 8.60
N VAL A 85 13.11 -3.94 7.63
CA VAL A 85 11.72 -3.52 7.45
C VAL A 85 10.87 -4.69 6.97
N GLU A 86 11.36 -5.50 6.02
CA GLU A 86 10.69 -6.72 5.59
C GLU A 86 10.36 -7.64 6.78
N GLN A 87 11.33 -7.89 7.66
CA GLN A 87 11.10 -8.74 8.84
C GLN A 87 10.05 -8.14 9.78
N LYS A 88 10.08 -6.83 10.03
CA LYS A 88 9.09 -6.16 10.88
C LYS A 88 7.67 -6.26 10.31
N LEU A 89 7.53 -6.13 9.00
CA LEU A 89 6.25 -6.27 8.31
C LEU A 89 5.75 -7.73 8.31
N LEU A 90 6.65 -8.71 8.15
CA LEU A 90 6.34 -10.13 8.31
C LEU A 90 5.84 -10.45 9.73
N ASP A 91 6.54 -9.96 10.75
CA ASP A 91 6.15 -10.14 12.14
C ASP A 91 4.79 -9.49 12.45
N PHE A 92 4.47 -8.37 11.79
CA PHE A 92 3.19 -7.70 11.92
C PHE A 92 2.06 -8.50 11.26
N ILE A 93 2.17 -8.84 9.97
CA ILE A 93 1.11 -9.52 9.23
C ILE A 93 0.83 -10.92 9.80
N ALA A 94 1.87 -11.63 10.25
CA ALA A 94 1.76 -12.97 10.82
C ALA A 94 0.94 -13.02 12.12
N GLN A 95 0.71 -11.92 12.80
CA GLN A 95 -0.16 -11.86 13.97
C GLN A 95 -1.66 -11.92 13.59
N TRP A 96 -2.01 -11.55 12.37
CA TRP A 96 -3.39 -11.29 11.95
C TRP A 96 -3.90 -12.21 10.86
N ILE A 97 -3.02 -12.69 10.00
CA ILE A 97 -3.39 -13.41 8.77
C ILE A 97 -2.45 -14.61 8.59
N PRO A 98 -2.96 -15.80 8.24
CA PRO A 98 -2.11 -16.94 7.86
C PRO A 98 -1.36 -16.67 6.54
N GLU A 99 -0.22 -17.30 6.37
CA GLU A 99 0.54 -17.25 5.12
C GLU A 99 -0.32 -17.64 3.91
N LYS A 100 -0.19 -16.92 2.82
CA LYS A 100 -0.91 -17.10 1.53
C LYS A 100 -2.43 -16.97 1.58
N ALA A 101 -2.98 -16.44 2.68
CA ALA A 101 -4.43 -16.27 2.81
C ALA A 101 -4.94 -14.96 2.19
N THR A 102 -4.23 -13.84 2.37
CA THR A 102 -4.68 -12.53 1.89
C THR A 102 -4.11 -12.17 0.51
N PRO A 103 -4.92 -11.61 -0.41
CA PRO A 103 -4.37 -10.87 -1.55
C PRO A 103 -3.62 -9.63 -1.05
N MET A 104 -2.74 -9.08 -1.87
CA MET A 104 -2.15 -7.76 -1.62
C MET A 104 -3.17 -6.68 -2.01
N CYS A 105 -3.57 -5.82 -1.08
CA CYS A 105 -4.65 -4.84 -1.27
C CYS A 105 -4.10 -3.42 -1.34
N GLY A 106 -4.61 -2.60 -2.26
CA GLY A 106 -4.24 -1.18 -2.40
C GLY A 106 -4.71 -0.56 -3.70
N ASN A 107 -4.22 0.64 -4.00
CA ASN A 107 -4.43 1.32 -5.29
C ASN A 107 -3.19 1.14 -6.17
N SER A 108 -3.36 0.64 -7.40
CA SER A 108 -2.26 0.32 -8.32
C SER A 108 -1.20 -0.58 -7.69
N ILE A 109 -1.64 -1.43 -6.79
CA ILE A 109 -0.81 -2.26 -5.89
C ILE A 109 0.15 -3.19 -6.62
N HIS A 110 -0.08 -3.43 -7.91
CA HIS A 110 0.84 -4.17 -8.76
C HIS A 110 2.21 -3.48 -8.86
N GLN A 111 2.26 -2.16 -8.74
CA GLN A 111 3.50 -1.39 -8.79
C GLN A 111 4.33 -1.64 -7.50
N ASP A 112 3.69 -1.58 -6.33
CA ASP A 112 4.31 -1.91 -5.05
C ASP A 112 4.82 -3.36 -5.06
N ARG A 113 4.02 -4.27 -5.59
CA ARG A 113 4.38 -5.69 -5.70
C ARG A 113 5.65 -5.91 -6.53
N ARG A 114 5.88 -5.14 -7.59
CA ARG A 114 7.12 -5.23 -8.39
C ARG A 114 8.36 -4.89 -7.55
N PHE A 115 8.28 -3.86 -6.70
CA PHE A 115 9.35 -3.52 -5.77
C PHE A 115 9.53 -4.57 -4.69
N MET A 116 8.42 -5.08 -4.15
CA MET A 116 8.44 -6.12 -3.12
C MET A 116 9.09 -7.41 -3.62
N VAL A 117 8.77 -7.88 -4.83
CA VAL A 117 9.41 -9.05 -5.46
C VAL A 117 10.93 -8.91 -5.45
N LYS A 118 11.45 -7.71 -5.65
CA LYS A 118 12.90 -7.48 -5.75
C LYS A 118 13.56 -7.23 -4.41
N TYR A 119 12.94 -6.47 -3.53
CA TYR A 119 13.58 -5.94 -2.33
C TYR A 119 13.04 -6.50 -1.02
N MET A 120 11.86 -7.14 -1.05
CA MET A 120 11.20 -7.78 0.10
C MET A 120 10.56 -9.12 -0.33
N PRO A 121 11.36 -10.07 -0.88
CA PRO A 121 10.82 -11.30 -1.49
C PRO A 121 10.16 -12.25 -0.49
N CYS A 122 10.58 -12.26 0.78
CA CYS A 122 9.96 -13.08 1.82
C CYS A 122 8.57 -12.55 2.17
N LEU A 123 8.41 -11.22 2.22
CA LEU A 123 7.13 -10.59 2.45
C LEU A 123 6.20 -10.78 1.25
N GLU A 124 6.71 -10.67 0.03
CA GLU A 124 5.92 -10.95 -1.18
C GLU A 124 5.40 -12.39 -1.19
N ALA A 125 6.26 -13.36 -0.86
CA ALA A 125 5.89 -14.77 -0.79
C ALA A 125 4.86 -15.09 0.32
N TYR A 126 4.71 -14.24 1.31
CA TYR A 126 3.70 -14.38 2.36
C TYR A 126 2.29 -14.11 1.86
N PHE A 127 2.13 -13.21 0.87
CA PHE A 127 0.84 -12.91 0.26
C PHE A 127 0.36 -14.01 -0.67
N HIS A 128 -0.95 -14.08 -0.85
CA HIS A 128 -1.53 -14.80 -1.99
C HIS A 128 -1.08 -14.13 -3.31
N TYR A 129 -0.94 -14.90 -4.39
CA TYR A 129 -0.49 -14.37 -5.68
C TYR A 129 -1.43 -13.35 -6.33
N ARG A 130 -2.68 -13.24 -5.86
CA ARG A 130 -3.66 -12.27 -6.36
C ARG A 130 -3.51 -10.90 -5.71
N ASN A 131 -3.96 -9.88 -6.43
CA ASN A 131 -4.14 -8.53 -5.91
C ASN A 131 -5.62 -8.21 -5.73
N LEU A 132 -5.93 -7.38 -4.72
CA LEU A 132 -7.18 -6.65 -4.63
C LEU A 132 -6.85 -5.19 -4.92
N ASP A 133 -6.98 -4.81 -6.20
CA ASP A 133 -6.59 -3.48 -6.69
C ASP A 133 -7.81 -2.58 -6.86
N VAL A 134 -7.94 -1.59 -5.99
CA VAL A 134 -9.05 -0.62 -6.01
C VAL A 134 -9.05 0.19 -7.30
N SER A 135 -7.88 0.42 -7.91
CA SER A 135 -7.78 1.12 -9.20
C SER A 135 -8.53 0.41 -10.33
N THR A 136 -8.72 -0.91 -10.24
CA THR A 136 -9.55 -1.65 -11.19
C THR A 136 -11.01 -1.17 -11.14
N LEU A 137 -11.58 -1.01 -9.94
CA LEU A 137 -12.93 -0.49 -9.77
C LEU A 137 -13.04 0.95 -10.26
N LYS A 138 -12.04 1.78 -9.97
CA LYS A 138 -11.95 3.15 -10.48
C LYS A 138 -11.99 3.19 -12.00
N GLU A 139 -11.21 2.36 -12.68
CA GLU A 139 -11.17 2.31 -14.14
C GLU A 139 -12.49 1.82 -14.75
N LEU A 140 -13.18 0.88 -14.09
CA LEU A 140 -14.50 0.42 -14.50
C LEU A 140 -15.57 1.49 -14.23
N ALA A 141 -15.55 2.14 -13.07
CA ALA A 141 -16.49 3.21 -12.74
C ALA A 141 -16.37 4.40 -13.71
N LYS A 142 -15.16 4.80 -14.10
CA LYS A 142 -14.96 5.86 -15.11
C LYS A 142 -15.66 5.55 -16.44
N ARG A 143 -15.70 4.28 -16.84
CA ARG A 143 -16.25 3.82 -18.13
C ARG A 143 -17.75 3.54 -18.07
N TRP A 144 -18.21 2.95 -16.97
CA TRP A 144 -19.56 2.40 -16.87
C TRP A 144 -20.50 3.25 -16.03
N ASN A 145 -19.96 4.03 -15.08
CA ASN A 145 -20.72 4.91 -14.20
C ASN A 145 -19.91 6.17 -13.83
N PRO A 146 -19.66 7.09 -14.78
CA PRO A 146 -18.87 8.29 -14.53
C PRO A 146 -19.33 9.15 -13.33
N PRO A 147 -20.64 9.26 -13.01
CA PRO A 147 -21.07 9.95 -11.79
C PRO A 147 -20.50 9.35 -10.52
N VAL A 148 -20.47 8.02 -10.40
CA VAL A 148 -19.85 7.33 -9.26
C VAL A 148 -18.34 7.60 -9.21
N ALA A 149 -17.65 7.53 -10.34
CA ALA A 149 -16.22 7.80 -10.38
C ALA A 149 -15.85 9.21 -9.89
N LYS A 150 -16.72 10.21 -10.11
CA LYS A 150 -16.52 11.60 -9.66
C LYS A 150 -16.79 11.81 -8.15
N GLY A 151 -17.47 10.87 -7.51
CA GLY A 151 -17.80 10.98 -6.08
C GLY A 151 -16.64 10.63 -5.15
N VAL A 152 -15.54 10.05 -5.67
CA VAL A 152 -14.35 9.75 -4.87
C VAL A 152 -13.50 11.01 -4.74
N VAL A 153 -13.28 11.46 -3.51
CA VAL A 153 -12.43 12.62 -3.18
C VAL A 153 -11.20 12.11 -2.45
N LYS A 154 -10.01 12.35 -3.02
CA LYS A 154 -8.71 12.03 -2.40
C LYS A 154 -8.00 13.29 -1.95
N ARG A 155 -7.31 13.21 -0.81
CA ARG A 155 -6.51 14.31 -0.26
C ARG A 155 -5.11 14.34 -0.88
N GLY A 156 -4.57 13.13 -1.22
CA GLY A 156 -3.27 12.98 -1.86
C GLY A 156 -2.12 13.47 -0.98
N SER A 157 -2.05 12.95 0.25
CA SER A 157 -1.02 13.36 1.21
C SER A 157 0.38 12.87 0.82
N HIS A 158 0.48 11.81 0.00
CA HIS A 158 1.72 11.11 -0.34
C HIS A 158 2.50 10.70 0.91
N GLN A 159 1.80 10.03 1.81
CA GLN A 159 2.32 9.36 2.99
C GLN A 159 1.65 7.99 3.06
N ALA A 160 2.45 6.93 3.12
CA ALA A 160 1.98 5.55 2.96
C ALA A 160 0.74 5.20 3.81
N LEU A 161 0.72 5.55 5.08
CA LEU A 161 -0.40 5.24 5.97
C LEU A 161 -1.71 5.96 5.57
N ASP A 162 -1.62 7.24 5.20
CA ASP A 162 -2.78 8.02 4.78
C ASP A 162 -3.32 7.50 3.45
N ASP A 163 -2.43 7.15 2.50
CA ASP A 163 -2.81 6.64 1.19
C ASP A 163 -3.45 5.24 1.29
N ILE A 164 -3.05 4.42 2.27
CA ILE A 164 -3.75 3.16 2.60
C ILE A 164 -5.17 3.45 3.12
N LEU A 165 -5.33 4.37 4.06
CA LEU A 165 -6.65 4.74 4.60
C LEU A 165 -7.57 5.27 3.50
N GLU A 166 -7.06 6.14 2.62
CA GLU A 166 -7.80 6.61 1.45
C GLU A 166 -8.19 5.47 0.50
N SER A 167 -7.33 4.46 0.33
CA SER A 167 -7.63 3.28 -0.49
C SER A 167 -8.74 2.42 0.10
N ILE A 168 -8.77 2.26 1.42
CA ILE A 168 -9.84 1.55 2.13
C ILE A 168 -11.16 2.32 2.02
N GLU A 169 -11.14 3.65 2.20
CA GLU A 169 -12.34 4.50 2.04
C GLU A 169 -12.86 4.48 0.59
N GLU A 170 -11.96 4.53 -0.38
CA GLU A 170 -12.32 4.43 -1.80
C GLU A 170 -12.98 3.06 -2.11
N MET A 171 -12.47 1.97 -1.51
CA MET A 171 -13.06 0.64 -1.66
C MET A 171 -14.46 0.56 -1.01
N ARG A 172 -14.65 1.16 0.18
CA ARG A 172 -15.97 1.27 0.84
C ARG A 172 -16.95 2.02 -0.06
N TYR A 173 -16.52 3.15 -0.61
CA TYR A 173 -17.34 3.95 -1.51
C TYR A 173 -17.78 3.15 -2.75
N TYR A 174 -16.88 2.40 -3.42
CA TYR A 174 -17.26 1.57 -4.54
C TYR A 174 -18.15 0.40 -4.14
N ARG A 175 -17.95 -0.19 -2.97
CA ARG A 175 -18.83 -1.24 -2.46
C ARG A 175 -20.28 -0.75 -2.32
N GLU A 176 -20.46 0.46 -1.85
CA GLU A 176 -21.80 1.05 -1.59
C GLU A 176 -22.46 1.63 -2.86
N ASN A 177 -21.69 2.21 -3.75
CA ASN A 177 -22.21 3.03 -4.84
C ASN A 177 -22.03 2.42 -6.24
N PHE A 178 -21.18 1.41 -6.38
CA PHE A 178 -20.84 0.83 -7.68
C PHE A 178 -21.13 -0.66 -7.77
N LEU A 179 -20.91 -1.43 -6.71
CA LEU A 179 -21.13 -2.87 -6.70
C LEU A 179 -22.57 -3.18 -6.27
N LYS A 180 -23.22 -4.10 -6.99
CA LYS A 180 -24.53 -4.60 -6.60
C LYS A 180 -24.32 -5.78 -5.65
N LEU A 181 -24.52 -5.54 -4.37
CA LEU A 181 -24.50 -6.59 -3.34
C LEU A 181 -25.90 -7.17 -3.14
N PRO A 182 -26.02 -8.46 -2.71
CA PRO A 182 -27.31 -9.01 -2.29
C PRO A 182 -27.83 -8.20 -1.10
N GLU A 183 -29.17 -8.07 -1.02
CA GLU A 183 -29.80 -7.49 0.17
C GLU A 183 -29.46 -8.36 1.38
N ALA A 184 -29.19 -7.73 2.51
CA ALA A 184 -28.96 -8.46 3.76
C ALA A 184 -30.24 -9.24 4.09
N VAL A 185 -30.12 -10.56 4.20
CA VAL A 185 -31.21 -11.47 4.59
C VAL A 185 -31.44 -11.37 6.09
#